data_e3166486e57932f2c1e2cd09a0062c2a
#
_entry.id   e3166486e57932f2c1e2cd09a0062c2a
#
_cell.length_a   1.000
_cell.length_b   1.000
_cell.length_c   1.000
_cell.angle_alpha   90.00
_cell.angle_beta   90.00
_cell.angle_gamma   90.00
#
_symmetry.space_group_name_H-M   'P 1'
#
loop_
_entity.id
_entity.type
_entity.pdbx_description
1 polymer ?
#
loop_
_entity_poly.entity_id
_entity_poly.type
_entity_poly.pdbx_seq_one_letter_code
_entity_poly.pdbx_strand_id
1 'polypeptide(L)'
;MLKAILFSILLASYGLAVKIVSTNHWDIGTDIQGSERLNGVSYQEDVLITFGEHQYTTFYETAPAGYGNHYVRVGRRRVLPSVGAWEFLTLTDYLQTTLDGHNMISMGISGDGRIHLSFDHHDVPLNYRVSNDPIAINIPSTWTASLFGSVVHQLPGSSGPWTPLTYPRFQNLDNGDLLLEFRIGQSGSGDSYIHRYSSTSRTWQAYGKYLQGNDNNAYINGLDVLNGRLYTSWTVRETPDANTNHDLFFAYSDDSGQSWRNTKGATLPKPIPVDQDVVKVWSIAQNTGMVNQEGQLIDSKGRFHALMRGNSSGQQVYEHYLRSTDGTWVRNLINPGDISPPDLYAPRGKFAADADSRYLFALLPDLPALQLRIYVSTSDGQFKDWKLLTVVSNASSEPLFDQKRLKDQGILSVFVRQGGPFPDRKVQVWDFQLEL
;
A
#
# COMPACT_ATOMS: atom_id res chain seq x y z
N MET A 1 -64.44 22.91 -9.65
CA MET A 1 -63.32 22.65 -10.58
C MET A 1 -62.02 22.53 -9.77
N LEU A 2 -61.60 21.31 -9.44
CA LEU A 2 -60.36 21.03 -8.73
C LEU A 2 -59.27 20.83 -9.79
N LYS A 3 -58.26 21.69 -9.81
CA LYS A 3 -57.04 21.47 -10.62
C LYS A 3 -56.09 20.57 -9.87
N ALA A 4 -55.92 19.34 -10.35
CA ALA A 4 -54.86 18.45 -9.89
C ALA A 4 -53.50 18.94 -10.48
N ILE A 5 -52.58 19.28 -9.60
CA ILE A 5 -51.17 19.56 -9.96
C ILE A 5 -50.43 18.23 -9.91
N LEU A 6 -50.08 17.68 -11.09
CA LEU A 6 -49.18 16.55 -11.20
C LEU A 6 -47.74 17.05 -10.91
N PHE A 7 -47.16 16.62 -9.81
CA PHE A 7 -45.72 16.72 -9.61
C PHE A 7 -45.03 15.53 -10.30
N SER A 8 -44.38 15.80 -11.44
CA SER A 8 -43.49 14.82 -12.07
C SER A 8 -42.17 14.79 -11.28
N ILE A 9 -41.96 13.76 -10.51
CA ILE A 9 -40.63 13.47 -9.92
C ILE A 9 -39.77 12.93 -11.04
N LEU A 10 -38.86 13.76 -11.57
CA LEU A 10 -37.78 13.29 -12.42
C LEU A 10 -36.83 12.45 -11.49
N LEU A 11 -36.93 11.13 -11.58
CA LEU A 11 -35.87 10.23 -11.13
C LEU A 11 -34.70 10.37 -12.10
N ALA A 12 -33.75 11.24 -11.77
CA ALA A 12 -32.46 11.26 -12.44
C ALA A 12 -31.75 9.95 -12.08
N SER A 13 -31.65 9.04 -13.02
CA SER A 13 -30.73 7.90 -12.90
C SER A 13 -29.30 8.47 -12.95
N TYR A 14 -28.69 8.68 -11.79
CA TYR A 14 -27.27 8.99 -11.72
C TYR A 14 -26.51 7.76 -12.20
N GLY A 15 -26.13 7.72 -13.48
CA GLY A 15 -25.08 6.84 -13.99
C GLY A 15 -23.78 7.09 -13.22
N LEU A 16 -22.87 6.13 -13.18
CA LEU A 16 -21.51 6.39 -12.74
C LEU A 16 -20.98 7.60 -13.51
N ALA A 17 -20.61 8.67 -12.81
CA ALA A 17 -20.02 9.83 -13.42
C ALA A 17 -18.58 9.56 -13.87
N VAL A 18 -17.90 8.54 -13.26
CA VAL A 18 -16.53 8.16 -13.64
C VAL A 18 -16.53 7.16 -14.79
N LYS A 19 -15.66 7.42 -15.78
CA LYS A 19 -15.44 6.55 -16.95
C LYS A 19 -13.95 6.34 -17.20
N ILE A 20 -13.60 5.18 -17.75
CA ILE A 20 -12.29 4.94 -18.34
C ILE A 20 -12.34 5.41 -19.79
N VAL A 21 -11.53 6.43 -20.13
CA VAL A 21 -11.47 6.97 -21.50
C VAL A 21 -10.33 6.36 -22.31
N SER A 22 -9.31 5.82 -21.65
CA SER A 22 -8.29 5.00 -22.31
C SER A 22 -7.65 4.02 -21.35
N THR A 23 -7.14 2.92 -21.87
CA THR A 23 -6.40 1.88 -21.12
C THR A 23 -5.13 1.55 -21.88
N ASN A 24 -4.01 1.56 -21.17
CA ASN A 24 -2.73 1.12 -21.68
C ASN A 24 -2.07 0.19 -20.66
N HIS A 25 -1.24 -0.76 -21.13
CA HIS A 25 -0.45 -1.60 -20.24
C HIS A 25 0.93 -1.88 -20.83
N TRP A 26 1.86 -2.24 -19.96
CA TRP A 26 3.23 -2.60 -20.28
C TRP A 26 3.65 -3.83 -19.50
N ASP A 27 4.22 -4.81 -20.20
CA ASP A 27 4.99 -5.87 -19.58
C ASP A 27 6.35 -5.27 -19.19
N ILE A 28 6.58 -5.06 -17.91
CA ILE A 28 7.78 -4.40 -17.41
C ILE A 28 8.90 -5.40 -17.07
N GLY A 29 8.59 -6.68 -17.01
CA GLY A 29 9.54 -7.76 -16.80
C GLY A 29 8.88 -9.12 -16.72
N THR A 30 9.70 -10.17 -16.79
CA THR A 30 9.27 -11.52 -16.44
C THR A 30 9.30 -11.65 -14.93
N ASP A 31 8.23 -12.22 -14.33
CA ASP A 31 8.21 -12.49 -12.91
C ASP A 31 9.23 -13.57 -12.53
N ILE A 32 9.52 -13.69 -11.25
CA ILE A 32 10.51 -14.64 -10.73
C ILE A 32 10.16 -16.09 -11.08
N GLN A 33 11.19 -16.90 -11.21
CA GLN A 33 11.05 -18.34 -11.30
C GLN A 33 10.78 -18.92 -9.91
N GLY A 34 9.51 -19.22 -9.62
CA GLY A 34 9.03 -19.72 -8.33
C GLY A 34 7.52 -19.53 -8.22
N SER A 35 6.94 -20.08 -7.18
CA SER A 35 5.51 -19.93 -6.85
C SER A 35 5.23 -18.77 -5.94
N GLU A 36 6.24 -18.26 -5.25
CA GLU A 36 6.13 -17.23 -4.21
C GLU A 36 5.82 -15.86 -4.80
N ARG A 37 5.08 -15.07 -4.03
CA ARG A 37 4.66 -13.73 -4.42
C ARG A 37 5.66 -12.69 -3.94
N LEU A 38 6.91 -12.71 -4.44
CA LEU A 38 7.91 -11.67 -4.14
C LEU A 38 7.58 -10.35 -4.84
N ASN A 39 6.82 -10.41 -5.95
CA ASN A 39 6.32 -9.23 -6.64
C ASN A 39 4.81 -9.10 -6.45
N GLY A 40 4.33 -7.93 -6.05
CA GLY A 40 2.90 -7.68 -5.88
C GLY A 40 2.31 -8.30 -4.62
N VAL A 41 2.76 -7.85 -3.46
CA VAL A 41 2.17 -8.11 -2.14
C VAL A 41 1.78 -6.80 -1.48
N SER A 42 0.67 -6.75 -0.73
CA SER A 42 0.08 -5.50 -0.25
C SER A 42 0.95 -4.75 0.75
N TYR A 43 1.72 -5.47 1.56
CA TYR A 43 2.67 -4.86 2.50
C TYR A 43 3.99 -4.42 1.85
N GLN A 44 4.11 -4.57 0.53
CA GLN A 44 5.27 -4.10 -0.25
C GLN A 44 5.31 -2.57 -0.33
N GLU A 45 4.22 -1.91 -0.19
CA GLU A 45 4.03 -0.46 -0.23
C GLU A 45 4.96 0.30 -1.21
N ASP A 46 4.33 1.07 -2.11
CA ASP A 46 5.00 2.02 -3.00
C ASP A 46 6.07 1.44 -3.93
N VAL A 47 5.75 0.37 -4.66
CA VAL A 47 6.60 -0.11 -5.76
C VAL A 47 6.37 0.64 -7.08
N LEU A 48 5.42 1.57 -7.11
CA LEU A 48 5.08 2.37 -8.29
C LEU A 48 4.79 3.81 -7.85
N ILE A 49 5.72 4.72 -8.13
CA ILE A 49 5.68 6.09 -7.61
C ILE A 49 5.93 7.08 -8.74
N THR A 50 5.05 8.06 -8.91
CA THR A 50 5.31 9.24 -9.73
C THR A 50 5.99 10.33 -8.91
N PHE A 51 7.11 10.84 -9.41
CA PHE A 51 7.83 11.98 -8.88
C PHE A 51 8.19 12.95 -10.02
N GLY A 52 7.66 14.17 -9.96
CA GLY A 52 7.80 15.13 -11.07
C GLY A 52 7.22 14.58 -12.38
N GLU A 53 8.01 14.58 -13.43
CA GLU A 53 7.61 14.11 -14.77
C GLU A 53 7.83 12.60 -14.99
N HIS A 54 8.36 11.88 -13.99
CA HIS A 54 8.74 10.47 -14.14
C HIS A 54 7.97 9.58 -13.17
N GLN A 55 7.73 8.36 -13.62
CA GLN A 55 7.23 7.26 -12.80
C GLN A 55 8.34 6.22 -12.62
N TYR A 56 8.49 5.74 -11.40
CA TYR A 56 9.49 4.77 -10.97
C TYR A 56 8.81 3.50 -10.50
N THR A 57 9.49 2.35 -10.71
CA THR A 57 9.01 1.05 -10.23
C THR A 57 10.17 0.18 -9.77
N THR A 58 9.87 -0.80 -8.91
CA THR A 58 10.85 -1.81 -8.48
C THR A 58 10.19 -3.18 -8.36
N PHE A 59 10.94 -4.22 -8.72
CA PHE A 59 10.52 -5.62 -8.61
C PHE A 59 11.74 -6.54 -8.66
N TYR A 60 11.55 -7.79 -8.28
CA TYR A 60 12.58 -8.82 -8.47
C TYR A 60 12.50 -9.44 -9.85
N GLU A 61 13.66 -9.70 -10.46
CA GLU A 61 13.81 -10.55 -11.63
C GLU A 61 14.68 -11.76 -11.31
N THR A 62 14.47 -12.88 -12.00
CA THR A 62 15.32 -14.07 -11.83
C THR A 62 16.73 -13.80 -12.29
N ALA A 63 17.70 -14.04 -11.41
CA ALA A 63 19.13 -13.94 -11.74
C ALA A 63 19.59 -15.05 -12.69
N PRO A 64 20.71 -14.92 -13.40
CA PRO A 64 21.24 -15.96 -14.29
C PRO A 64 21.48 -17.32 -13.63
N ALA A 65 21.68 -17.33 -12.30
CA ALA A 65 21.78 -18.58 -11.51
C ALA A 65 20.46 -19.39 -11.46
N GLY A 66 19.35 -18.81 -11.90
CA GLY A 66 18.06 -19.50 -12.03
C GLY A 66 17.24 -19.53 -10.77
N TYR A 67 16.47 -20.61 -10.59
CA TYR A 67 15.49 -20.78 -9.52
C TYR A 67 16.02 -20.42 -8.14
N GLY A 68 15.25 -19.62 -7.38
CA GLY A 68 15.59 -19.20 -6.04
C GLY A 68 16.62 -18.08 -5.94
N ASN A 69 17.08 -17.54 -7.07
CA ASN A 69 18.05 -16.45 -7.11
C ASN A 69 17.48 -15.24 -7.86
N HIS A 70 17.47 -14.08 -7.22
CA HIS A 70 16.82 -12.90 -7.75
C HIS A 70 17.66 -11.63 -7.57
N TYR A 71 17.55 -10.72 -8.53
CA TYR A 71 18.12 -9.38 -8.44
C TYR A 71 17.00 -8.34 -8.30
N VAL A 72 17.30 -7.27 -7.58
CA VAL A 72 16.44 -6.08 -7.55
C VAL A 72 16.57 -5.33 -8.86
N ARG A 73 15.44 -5.10 -9.51
CA ARG A 73 15.33 -4.28 -10.72
C ARG A 73 14.63 -2.97 -10.41
N VAL A 74 15.14 -1.86 -10.97
CA VAL A 74 14.55 -0.54 -10.80
C VAL A 74 14.26 0.03 -12.18
N GLY A 75 12.99 0.41 -12.39
CA GLY A 75 12.52 1.00 -13.64
C GLY A 75 12.19 2.47 -13.48
N ARG A 76 12.32 3.22 -14.60
CA ARG A 76 11.77 4.55 -14.72
C ARG A 76 11.13 4.73 -16.09
N ARG A 77 10.15 5.62 -16.19
CA ARG A 77 9.64 6.15 -17.47
C ARG A 77 9.23 7.60 -17.30
N ARG A 78 9.28 8.38 -18.37
CA ARG A 78 8.64 9.69 -18.38
C ARG A 78 7.12 9.51 -18.48
N VAL A 79 6.35 10.34 -17.78
CA VAL A 79 4.87 10.32 -17.82
C VAL A 79 4.28 11.68 -18.22
N LEU A 80 5.07 12.74 -18.19
CA LEU A 80 4.70 14.08 -18.65
C LEU A 80 5.82 14.66 -19.53
N PRO A 81 5.47 15.44 -20.58
CA PRO A 81 4.12 15.74 -21.09
C PRO A 81 3.50 14.58 -21.86
N SER A 82 4.26 13.51 -22.11
CA SER A 82 3.77 12.28 -22.76
C SER A 82 4.47 11.06 -22.15
N VAL A 83 3.80 9.91 -22.21
CA VAL A 83 4.30 8.64 -21.70
C VAL A 83 5.43 8.14 -22.61
N GLY A 84 6.61 7.92 -22.03
CA GLY A 84 7.78 7.33 -22.68
C GLY A 84 7.91 5.83 -22.44
N ALA A 85 8.93 5.22 -23.04
CA ALA A 85 9.28 3.83 -22.78
C ALA A 85 9.88 3.67 -21.37
N TRP A 86 9.74 2.46 -20.81
CA TRP A 86 10.42 2.08 -19.59
C TRP A 86 11.92 1.86 -19.85
N GLU A 87 12.75 2.37 -18.96
CA GLU A 87 14.17 2.09 -18.85
C GLU A 87 14.43 1.35 -17.54
N PHE A 88 15.29 0.33 -17.58
CA PHE A 88 15.56 -0.51 -16.41
C PHE A 88 17.05 -0.61 -16.11
N LEU A 89 17.37 -0.69 -14.82
CA LEU A 89 18.65 -1.13 -14.31
C LEU A 89 18.46 -2.33 -13.39
N THR A 90 19.49 -3.16 -13.26
CA THR A 90 19.53 -4.32 -12.37
C THR A 90 20.66 -4.16 -11.38
N LEU A 91 20.37 -4.31 -10.09
CA LEU A 91 21.34 -4.21 -8.99
C LEU A 91 21.94 -5.60 -8.73
N THR A 92 23.04 -5.93 -9.43
CA THR A 92 23.64 -7.26 -9.43
C THR A 92 24.63 -7.51 -8.28
N ASP A 93 24.90 -6.49 -7.47
CA ASP A 93 25.79 -6.55 -6.30
C ASP A 93 25.14 -7.12 -5.04
N TYR A 94 23.84 -7.43 -5.08
CA TYR A 94 23.09 -8.13 -4.05
C TYR A 94 22.26 -9.22 -4.67
N LEU A 95 22.40 -10.46 -4.18
CA LEU A 95 21.63 -11.62 -4.63
C LEU A 95 20.66 -12.04 -3.54
N GLN A 96 19.37 -11.88 -3.79
CA GLN A 96 18.30 -12.45 -2.97
C GLN A 96 18.18 -13.94 -3.29
N THR A 97 18.21 -14.80 -2.25
CA THR A 97 18.33 -16.26 -2.43
C THR A 97 17.22 -17.08 -1.78
N THR A 98 16.15 -16.44 -1.31
CA THR A 98 15.03 -17.12 -0.66
C THR A 98 13.74 -16.95 -1.45
N LEU A 99 12.83 -17.93 -1.32
CA LEU A 99 11.49 -17.90 -1.92
C LEU A 99 10.42 -17.55 -0.88
N ASP A 100 10.75 -16.71 0.09
CA ASP A 100 9.81 -16.27 1.10
C ASP A 100 9.06 -15.02 0.63
N GLY A 101 7.75 -15.09 0.57
CA GLY A 101 6.89 -13.97 0.12
C GLY A 101 6.92 -12.73 1.02
N HIS A 102 7.60 -12.76 2.19
CA HIS A 102 7.85 -11.57 3.00
C HIS A 102 9.02 -10.72 2.48
N ASN A 103 9.92 -11.30 1.68
CA ASN A 103 11.16 -10.68 1.23
C ASN A 103 10.93 -9.70 0.07
N MET A 104 9.86 -8.92 0.16
CA MET A 104 9.47 -7.92 -0.85
C MET A 104 10.45 -6.74 -0.91
N ILE A 105 10.23 -5.84 -1.89
CA ILE A 105 10.95 -4.58 -2.03
C ILE A 105 10.01 -3.44 -1.68
N SER A 106 10.47 -2.49 -0.85
CA SER A 106 9.82 -1.20 -0.63
C SER A 106 10.67 -0.09 -1.20
N MET A 107 10.03 0.88 -1.86
CA MET A 107 10.67 2.05 -2.44
C MET A 107 10.06 3.33 -1.87
N GLY A 108 10.90 4.34 -1.64
CA GLY A 108 10.49 5.69 -1.30
C GLY A 108 11.31 6.71 -2.09
N ILE A 109 10.72 7.85 -2.42
CA ILE A 109 11.42 8.96 -3.08
C ILE A 109 11.27 10.18 -2.18
N SER A 110 12.39 10.61 -1.58
CA SER A 110 12.42 11.79 -0.71
C SER A 110 12.34 13.10 -1.50
N GLY A 111 11.93 14.18 -0.85
CA GLY A 111 11.74 15.48 -1.48
C GLY A 111 13.00 16.08 -2.08
N ASP A 112 14.20 15.63 -1.65
CA ASP A 112 15.46 15.99 -2.29
C ASP A 112 15.76 15.15 -3.56
N GLY A 113 14.83 14.26 -3.98
CA GLY A 113 14.92 13.48 -5.21
C GLY A 113 15.80 12.22 -5.14
N ARG A 114 16.14 11.75 -3.94
CA ARG A 114 16.82 10.47 -3.77
C ARG A 114 15.81 9.33 -3.74
N ILE A 115 16.19 8.21 -4.37
CA ILE A 115 15.40 6.96 -4.37
C ILE A 115 15.98 6.04 -3.31
N HIS A 116 15.14 5.67 -2.36
CA HIS A 116 15.44 4.79 -1.23
C HIS A 116 14.82 3.42 -1.47
N LEU A 117 15.56 2.35 -1.18
CA LEU A 117 15.11 0.97 -1.30
C LEU A 117 15.40 0.22 0.01
N SER A 118 14.44 -0.59 0.44
CA SER A 118 14.62 -1.55 1.54
C SER A 118 13.97 -2.87 1.12
N PHE A 119 14.69 -3.99 1.23
CA PHE A 119 14.28 -5.24 0.60
C PHE A 119 14.87 -6.47 1.28
N ASP A 120 14.24 -7.63 1.02
CA ASP A 120 14.69 -8.96 1.46
C ASP A 120 14.69 -9.11 2.99
N HIS A 121 13.50 -8.90 3.61
CA HIS A 121 13.36 -8.93 5.05
C HIS A 121 12.31 -9.92 5.53
N HIS A 122 12.74 -10.95 6.23
CA HIS A 122 11.92 -11.75 7.11
C HIS A 122 12.76 -12.15 8.32
N ASP A 123 12.62 -11.39 9.40
CA ASP A 123 13.34 -11.53 10.67
C ASP A 123 14.88 -11.52 10.50
N VAL A 124 15.37 -10.68 9.60
CA VAL A 124 16.80 -10.53 9.25
C VAL A 124 17.30 -9.10 9.52
N PRO A 125 18.63 -8.85 9.43
CA PRO A 125 19.14 -7.49 9.48
C PRO A 125 18.58 -6.59 8.39
N LEU A 126 18.52 -5.27 8.65
CA LEU A 126 18.13 -4.27 7.64
C LEU A 126 19.01 -4.40 6.38
N ASN A 127 18.36 -4.43 5.22
CA ASN A 127 18.97 -4.17 3.92
C ASN A 127 18.40 -2.85 3.40
N TYR A 128 19.25 -1.86 3.33
CA TYR A 128 18.87 -0.52 2.86
C TYR A 128 19.91 0.00 1.87
N ARG A 129 19.45 0.67 0.84
CA ARG A 129 20.30 1.43 -0.06
C ARG A 129 19.58 2.66 -0.57
N VAL A 130 20.34 3.63 -1.05
CA VAL A 130 19.81 4.90 -1.57
C VAL A 130 20.61 5.32 -2.79
N SER A 131 19.99 6.10 -3.68
CA SER A 131 20.71 6.69 -4.82
C SER A 131 21.79 7.66 -4.34
N ASN A 132 22.94 7.66 -5.03
CA ASN A 132 24.10 8.49 -4.69
C ASN A 132 23.76 9.99 -4.83
N ASP A 133 22.90 10.31 -5.82
CA ASP A 133 22.49 11.66 -6.19
C ASP A 133 20.97 11.78 -6.22
N PRO A 134 20.41 13.00 -6.27
CA PRO A 134 18.97 13.27 -6.39
C PRO A 134 18.46 12.96 -7.81
N ILE A 135 18.51 11.69 -8.22
CA ILE A 135 18.26 11.23 -9.59
C ILE A 135 16.80 11.34 -10.04
N ALA A 136 15.86 11.60 -9.12
CA ALA A 136 14.46 11.88 -9.46
C ALA A 136 14.20 13.37 -9.72
N ILE A 137 15.16 14.26 -9.39
CA ILE A 137 15.14 15.70 -9.74
C ILE A 137 16.12 15.96 -10.87
N ASN A 138 17.37 15.55 -10.69
CA ASN A 138 18.43 15.67 -11.68
C ASN A 138 18.46 14.40 -12.53
N ILE A 139 17.57 14.33 -13.52
CA ILE A 139 17.34 13.12 -14.32
C ILE A 139 18.61 12.75 -15.08
N PRO A 140 19.26 11.60 -14.76
CA PRO A 140 20.49 11.19 -15.46
C PRO A 140 20.18 10.75 -16.89
N SER A 141 21.10 11.05 -17.82
CA SER A 141 20.98 10.63 -19.22
C SER A 141 21.10 9.12 -19.42
N THR A 142 21.74 8.42 -18.49
CA THR A 142 21.89 6.96 -18.49
C THR A 142 21.33 6.37 -17.21
N TRP A 143 20.58 5.28 -17.35
CA TRP A 143 19.97 4.60 -16.22
C TRP A 143 20.73 3.32 -15.90
N THR A 144 21.66 3.37 -14.93
CA THR A 144 22.61 2.30 -14.62
C THR A 144 22.70 2.03 -13.11
N ALA A 145 23.15 0.83 -12.74
CA ALA A 145 23.28 0.40 -11.34
C ALA A 145 24.22 1.31 -10.52
N SER A 146 25.21 1.93 -11.13
CA SER A 146 26.14 2.85 -10.47
C SER A 146 25.48 4.11 -9.88
N LEU A 147 24.22 4.38 -10.21
CA LEU A 147 23.44 5.46 -9.60
C LEU A 147 23.07 5.19 -8.13
N PHE A 148 23.18 3.95 -7.69
CA PHE A 148 22.85 3.54 -6.33
C PHE A 148 24.10 3.19 -5.52
N GLY A 149 24.10 3.57 -4.24
CA GLY A 149 25.09 3.14 -3.26
C GLY A 149 25.02 1.64 -2.96
N SER A 150 25.97 1.11 -2.22
CA SER A 150 25.95 -0.27 -1.75
C SER A 150 24.84 -0.48 -0.71
N VAL A 151 24.46 -1.76 -0.50
CA VAL A 151 23.58 -2.15 0.60
C VAL A 151 24.27 -1.89 1.94
N VAL A 152 23.55 -1.29 2.87
CA VAL A 152 23.98 -1.09 4.26
C VAL A 152 22.97 -1.67 5.21
N HIS A 153 23.43 -2.08 6.41
CA HIS A 153 22.62 -2.75 7.42
C HIS A 153 22.24 -1.84 8.59
N GLN A 154 22.32 -0.54 8.37
CA GLN A 154 21.90 0.52 9.29
C GLN A 154 21.52 1.76 8.51
N LEU A 155 20.65 2.59 9.07
CA LEU A 155 20.32 3.89 8.48
C LEU A 155 21.40 4.90 8.84
N PRO A 156 22.03 5.58 7.86
CA PRO A 156 23.09 6.57 8.11
C PRO A 156 22.61 7.72 9.04
N GLY A 157 23.32 7.93 10.14
CA GLY A 157 23.00 8.96 11.13
C GLY A 157 21.95 8.57 12.17
N SER A 158 21.45 7.34 12.16
CA SER A 158 20.43 6.87 13.09
C SER A 158 20.89 5.66 13.90
N SER A 159 20.19 5.39 15.01
CA SER A 159 20.44 4.23 15.87
C SER A 159 19.33 3.17 15.73
N GLY A 160 19.72 1.88 15.75
CA GLY A 160 18.80 0.72 15.64
C GLY A 160 17.78 0.62 16.77
N PRO A 161 17.03 -0.51 16.83
CA PRO A 161 17.43 -1.85 16.37
C PRO A 161 17.28 -2.06 14.87
N TRP A 162 18.15 -2.92 14.29
CA TRP A 162 18.17 -3.23 12.87
C TRP A 162 17.90 -4.70 12.55
N THR A 163 17.65 -5.51 13.57
CA THR A 163 17.37 -6.95 13.46
C THR A 163 16.61 -7.43 14.69
N PRO A 164 15.75 -8.45 14.62
CA PRO A 164 15.21 -9.09 13.43
C PRO A 164 14.12 -8.20 12.79
N LEU A 165 14.32 -7.78 11.54
CA LEU A 165 13.47 -6.81 10.85
C LEU A 165 12.60 -7.47 9.78
N THR A 166 11.34 -7.00 9.68
CA THR A 166 10.39 -7.37 8.62
C THR A 166 9.50 -6.17 8.26
N TYR A 167 8.94 -6.18 7.06
CA TYR A 167 7.94 -5.20 6.56
C TYR A 167 8.39 -3.74 6.52
N PRO A 168 9.53 -3.40 5.92
CA PRO A 168 9.89 -2.00 5.75
C PRO A 168 8.89 -1.29 4.84
N ARG A 169 8.46 -0.07 5.24
CA ARG A 169 7.56 0.78 4.48
C ARG A 169 8.07 2.20 4.48
N PHE A 170 8.08 2.83 3.32
CA PHE A 170 8.36 4.25 3.20
C PHE A 170 7.07 5.05 3.16
N GLN A 171 7.05 6.22 3.78
CA GLN A 171 5.95 7.17 3.72
C GLN A 171 6.49 8.59 3.57
N ASN A 172 6.09 9.27 2.49
CA ASN A 172 6.42 10.67 2.28
C ASN A 172 5.64 11.58 3.24
N LEU A 173 6.34 12.59 3.78
CA LEU A 173 5.74 13.68 4.51
C LEU A 173 5.54 14.89 3.59
N ASP A 174 4.59 15.79 3.94
CA ASP A 174 4.26 16.96 3.13
C ASP A 174 5.42 17.93 2.93
N ASN A 175 6.41 17.92 3.83
CA ASN A 175 7.63 18.74 3.72
C ASN A 175 8.75 18.10 2.87
N GLY A 176 8.48 16.95 2.26
CA GLY A 176 9.45 16.20 1.45
C GLY A 176 10.36 15.26 2.24
N ASP A 177 10.26 15.21 3.54
CA ASP A 177 10.96 14.18 4.33
C ASP A 177 10.31 12.82 4.10
N LEU A 178 11.02 11.76 4.49
CA LEU A 178 10.58 10.39 4.31
C LEU A 178 10.59 9.65 5.65
N LEU A 179 9.52 8.96 5.97
CA LEU A 179 9.52 7.99 7.06
C LEU A 179 9.89 6.61 6.52
N LEU A 180 10.57 5.83 7.36
CA LEU A 180 10.69 4.38 7.23
C LEU A 180 10.11 3.74 8.48
N GLU A 181 9.08 2.94 8.29
CA GLU A 181 8.45 2.10 9.32
C GLU A 181 8.83 0.65 9.09
N PHE A 182 9.02 -0.11 10.16
CA PHE A 182 9.26 -1.55 10.12
C PHE A 182 8.95 -2.23 11.45
N ARG A 183 8.73 -3.55 11.39
CA ARG A 183 8.62 -4.40 12.57
C ARG A 183 9.99 -4.91 12.99
N ILE A 184 10.26 -4.93 14.31
CA ILE A 184 11.32 -5.69 14.95
C ILE A 184 10.68 -6.78 15.81
N GLY A 185 11.14 -8.01 15.66
CA GLY A 185 10.57 -9.20 16.29
C GLY A 185 10.01 -10.17 15.27
N GLN A 186 9.18 -11.08 15.73
CA GLN A 186 8.65 -12.17 14.90
C GLN A 186 7.12 -12.19 14.90
N SER A 187 6.54 -13.12 14.16
CA SER A 187 5.08 -13.32 14.11
C SER A 187 4.54 -13.66 15.51
N GLY A 188 3.53 -12.90 15.98
CA GLY A 188 2.94 -13.04 17.31
C GLY A 188 3.76 -12.38 18.45
N SER A 189 4.95 -11.83 18.19
CA SER A 189 5.73 -11.09 19.18
C SER A 189 6.65 -10.09 18.48
N GLY A 190 6.18 -8.86 18.29
CA GLY A 190 6.93 -7.83 17.60
C GLY A 190 6.48 -6.41 17.91
N ASP A 191 7.41 -5.48 17.71
CA ASP A 191 7.26 -4.05 17.93
C ASP A 191 7.46 -3.28 16.63
N SER A 192 6.74 -2.15 16.45
CA SER A 192 6.92 -1.29 15.29
C SER A 192 7.74 -0.03 15.61
N TYR A 193 8.63 0.30 14.68
CA TYR A 193 9.58 1.41 14.79
C TYR A 193 9.42 2.38 13.63
N ILE A 194 9.66 3.67 13.90
CA ILE A 194 9.70 4.71 12.89
C ILE A 194 11.04 5.45 12.93
N HIS A 195 11.60 5.69 11.75
CA HIS A 195 12.73 6.56 11.50
C HIS A 195 12.34 7.62 10.48
N ARG A 196 12.89 8.85 10.61
CA ARG A 196 12.66 9.95 9.68
C ARG A 196 13.96 10.29 8.96
N TYR A 197 13.90 10.35 7.64
CA TYR A 197 14.92 10.95 6.78
C TYR A 197 14.59 12.43 6.56
N SER A 198 15.55 13.30 6.86
CA SER A 198 15.45 14.71 6.49
C SER A 198 16.01 14.93 5.09
N SER A 199 15.15 15.37 4.17
CA SER A 199 15.56 15.74 2.81
C SER A 199 16.52 16.93 2.77
N THR A 200 16.55 17.77 3.81
CA THR A 200 17.48 18.90 3.93
C THR A 200 18.86 18.46 4.41
N SER A 201 18.96 17.72 5.51
CA SER A 201 20.26 17.27 6.06
C SER A 201 20.77 15.97 5.46
N ARG A 202 19.90 15.22 4.76
CA ARG A 202 20.18 13.91 4.16
C ARG A 202 20.65 12.86 5.16
N THR A 203 20.06 12.91 6.34
CA THR A 203 20.35 11.99 7.45
C THR A 203 19.08 11.41 8.01
N TRP A 204 19.18 10.20 8.55
CA TRP A 204 18.12 9.55 9.28
C TRP A 204 18.18 9.91 10.76
N GLN A 205 17.02 10.00 11.40
CA GLN A 205 16.83 10.16 12.83
C GLN A 205 15.87 9.10 13.34
N ALA A 206 16.22 8.46 14.44
CA ALA A 206 15.31 7.52 15.11
C ALA A 206 14.20 8.29 15.82
N TYR A 207 12.94 8.00 15.48
CA TYR A 207 11.78 8.35 16.29
C TYR A 207 11.46 7.24 17.29
N GLY A 208 11.99 6.03 17.04
CA GLY A 208 11.98 4.87 17.92
C GLY A 208 10.72 4.05 17.83
N LYS A 209 10.53 3.21 18.84
CA LYS A 209 9.35 2.35 18.97
C LYS A 209 8.09 3.19 19.15
N TYR A 210 7.07 2.94 18.33
CA TYR A 210 5.78 3.62 18.47
C TYR A 210 4.62 2.67 18.79
N LEU A 211 4.71 1.38 18.37
CA LEU A 211 3.80 0.33 18.79
C LEU A 211 4.57 -0.74 19.56
N GLN A 212 4.03 -1.20 20.68
CA GLN A 212 4.63 -2.22 21.53
C GLN A 212 3.72 -3.44 21.64
N GLY A 213 4.21 -4.58 21.17
CA GLY A 213 3.45 -5.82 21.07
C GLY A 213 3.11 -6.47 22.41
N ASN A 214 4.02 -6.46 23.41
CA ASN A 214 3.82 -7.16 24.69
C ASN A 214 3.41 -8.62 24.50
N ASP A 215 4.23 -9.40 23.79
CA ASP A 215 3.95 -10.78 23.37
C ASP A 215 2.79 -10.92 22.37
N ASN A 216 2.38 -9.83 21.74
CA ASN A 216 1.49 -9.75 20.57
C ASN A 216 2.22 -9.05 19.42
N ASN A 217 1.59 -8.93 18.28
CA ASN A 217 2.13 -8.19 17.16
C ASN A 217 1.05 -7.31 16.51
N ALA A 218 1.36 -6.02 16.33
CA ALA A 218 0.59 -5.17 15.45
C ALA A 218 1.00 -5.42 14.00
N TYR A 219 0.01 -5.64 13.14
CA TYR A 219 0.20 -5.66 11.70
C TYR A 219 -0.49 -4.42 11.11
N ILE A 220 0.30 -3.40 10.79
CA ILE A 220 -0.27 -2.15 10.29
C ILE A 220 -0.80 -2.32 8.86
N ASN A 221 -1.94 -1.69 8.57
CA ASN A 221 -2.52 -1.67 7.23
C ASN A 221 -1.79 -0.66 6.32
N GLY A 222 -1.05 0.27 6.89
CA GLY A 222 -0.27 1.27 6.18
C GLY A 222 0.03 2.50 7.02
N LEU A 223 0.69 3.46 6.39
CA LEU A 223 0.86 4.83 6.85
C LEU A 223 0.30 5.77 5.78
N ASP A 224 -0.41 6.81 6.20
CA ASP A 224 -0.91 7.86 5.30
C ASP A 224 -0.72 9.24 5.91
N VAL A 225 -0.51 10.24 5.06
CA VAL A 225 -0.33 11.62 5.48
C VAL A 225 -1.33 12.53 4.80
N LEU A 226 -1.94 13.41 5.58
CA LEU A 226 -2.76 14.51 5.08
C LEU A 226 -2.56 15.76 5.95
N ASN A 227 -2.15 16.85 5.34
CA ASN A 227 -1.95 18.17 6.00
C ASN A 227 -1.06 18.07 7.26
N GLY A 228 0.07 17.36 7.16
CA GLY A 228 1.03 17.18 8.24
C GLY A 228 0.64 16.14 9.30
N ARG A 229 -0.57 15.58 9.23
CA ARG A 229 -1.01 14.53 10.14
C ARG A 229 -0.74 13.15 9.54
N LEU A 230 -0.09 12.30 10.33
CA LEU A 230 0.18 10.90 10.01
C LEU A 230 -0.91 10.02 10.61
N TYR A 231 -1.40 9.05 9.83
CA TYR A 231 -2.45 8.12 10.23
C TYR A 231 -1.95 6.68 10.09
N THR A 232 -2.36 5.81 11.02
CA THR A 232 -2.13 4.36 10.94
C THR A 232 -3.29 3.60 11.54
N SER A 233 -3.55 2.42 10.99
CA SER A 233 -4.43 1.42 11.56
C SER A 233 -3.75 0.06 11.55
N TRP A 234 -4.18 -0.82 12.43
CA TRP A 234 -3.60 -2.17 12.52
C TRP A 234 -4.62 -3.17 13.03
N THR A 235 -4.29 -4.44 12.82
CA THR A 235 -4.88 -5.57 13.54
C THR A 235 -3.84 -6.17 14.47
N VAL A 236 -4.27 -6.79 15.55
CA VAL A 236 -3.39 -7.50 16.48
C VAL A 236 -3.41 -8.99 16.17
N ARG A 237 -2.26 -9.64 16.32
CA ARG A 237 -2.08 -11.09 16.17
C ARG A 237 -1.35 -11.63 17.38
N GLU A 238 -1.97 -12.56 18.09
CA GLU A 238 -1.47 -13.05 19.37
C GLU A 238 -0.44 -14.19 19.24
N THR A 239 -0.50 -14.96 18.14
CA THR A 239 0.39 -16.11 17.91
C THR A 239 0.85 -16.15 16.46
N PRO A 240 1.77 -17.05 16.06
CA PRO A 240 2.08 -17.27 14.65
C PRO A 240 0.89 -17.71 13.79
N ASP A 241 -0.21 -18.23 14.37
CA ASP A 241 -1.41 -18.58 13.63
C ASP A 241 -2.20 -17.33 13.17
N ALA A 242 -2.43 -17.22 11.86
CA ALA A 242 -3.18 -16.11 11.27
C ALA A 242 -4.64 -16.04 11.76
N ASN A 243 -5.22 -17.13 12.25
CA ASN A 243 -6.57 -17.14 12.83
C ASN A 243 -6.67 -16.35 14.14
N THR A 244 -5.55 -16.03 14.77
CA THR A 244 -5.50 -15.18 15.97
C THR A 244 -5.50 -13.69 15.65
N ASN A 245 -5.58 -13.27 14.38
CA ASN A 245 -5.84 -11.88 14.03
C ASN A 245 -7.19 -11.43 14.58
N HIS A 246 -7.24 -10.24 15.19
CA HIS A 246 -8.47 -9.71 15.76
C HIS A 246 -8.46 -8.17 15.77
N ASP A 247 -9.63 -7.60 15.85
CA ASP A 247 -9.91 -6.18 16.07
C ASP A 247 -9.28 -5.23 15.04
N LEU A 248 -9.86 -4.06 14.88
CA LEU A 248 -9.27 -2.94 14.16
C LEU A 248 -8.92 -1.84 15.16
N PHE A 249 -7.66 -1.42 15.11
CA PHE A 249 -7.09 -0.37 15.93
C PHE A 249 -6.67 0.82 15.08
N PHE A 250 -6.57 1.99 15.71
CA PHE A 250 -6.25 3.22 15.00
C PHE A 250 -5.56 4.23 15.90
N ALA A 251 -4.59 4.94 15.33
CA ALA A 251 -3.98 6.12 15.94
C ALA A 251 -3.59 7.14 14.87
N TYR A 252 -3.41 8.40 15.29
CA TYR A 252 -2.84 9.44 14.43
C TYR A 252 -1.82 10.28 15.20
N SER A 253 -0.95 10.97 14.46
CA SER A 253 0.09 11.85 14.99
C SER A 253 0.04 13.19 14.28
N ASP A 254 0.11 14.27 15.03
CA ASP A 254 0.17 15.65 14.51
C ASP A 254 1.61 16.16 14.33
N ASP A 255 2.61 15.35 14.67
CA ASP A 255 4.03 15.67 14.68
C ASP A 255 4.91 14.60 14.00
N SER A 256 4.36 13.98 12.94
CA SER A 256 5.04 12.99 12.08
C SER A 256 5.50 11.73 12.82
N GLY A 257 4.80 11.31 13.89
CA GLY A 257 5.07 10.05 14.62
C GLY A 257 5.87 10.24 15.91
N GLN A 258 6.10 11.49 16.37
CA GLN A 258 6.78 11.73 17.64
C GLN A 258 5.84 11.54 18.84
N SER A 259 4.58 11.99 18.73
CA SER A 259 3.51 11.69 19.69
C SER A 259 2.25 11.20 18.98
N TRP A 260 1.38 10.52 19.69
CA TRP A 260 0.23 9.85 19.11
C TRP A 260 -1.06 10.16 19.87
N ARG A 261 -2.18 10.10 19.14
CA ARG A 261 -3.53 10.31 19.65
C ARG A 261 -4.46 9.21 19.17
N ASN A 262 -5.46 8.88 19.99
CA ASN A 262 -6.52 7.97 19.60
C ASN A 262 -7.59 8.66 18.73
N THR A 263 -8.57 7.89 18.26
CA THR A 263 -9.67 8.40 17.40
C THR A 263 -10.46 9.58 18.01
N LYS A 264 -10.47 9.73 19.36
CA LYS A 264 -11.12 10.82 20.10
C LYS A 264 -10.21 12.01 20.41
N GLY A 265 -8.95 11.98 19.97
CA GLY A 265 -7.98 13.06 20.18
C GLY A 265 -7.23 12.99 21.50
N ALA A 266 -7.46 11.98 22.33
CA ALA A 266 -6.70 11.81 23.58
C ALA A 266 -5.27 11.38 23.30
N THR A 267 -4.30 11.96 24.00
CA THR A 267 -2.88 11.60 23.89
C THR A 267 -2.66 10.18 24.38
N LEU A 268 -1.86 9.44 23.62
CA LEU A 268 -1.47 8.07 23.90
C LEU A 268 -0.06 8.01 24.49
N PRO A 269 0.28 6.96 25.27
CA PRO A 269 1.68 6.70 25.61
C PRO A 269 2.49 6.39 24.37
N LYS A 270 3.80 6.60 24.42
CA LYS A 270 4.74 6.15 23.40
C LYS A 270 5.85 5.30 24.06
N PRO A 271 5.98 4.05 23.70
CA PRO A 271 5.21 3.29 22.69
C PRO A 271 3.74 3.06 23.12
N ILE A 272 2.87 2.90 22.12
CA ILE A 272 1.46 2.54 22.30
C ILE A 272 1.38 1.02 22.51
N PRO A 273 0.80 0.49 23.59
CA PRO A 273 0.46 -0.93 23.68
C PRO A 273 -0.59 -1.27 22.62
N VAL A 274 -0.34 -2.30 21.79
CA VAL A 274 -1.06 -2.52 20.52
C VAL A 274 -2.51 -2.98 20.67
N ASP A 275 -2.88 -3.55 21.82
CA ASP A 275 -4.14 -4.26 22.09
C ASP A 275 -5.08 -3.53 23.07
N GLN A 276 -4.80 -2.26 23.39
CA GLN A 276 -5.56 -1.51 24.38
C GLN A 276 -6.91 -1.01 23.83
N ASP A 277 -7.96 -1.07 24.62
CA ASP A 277 -9.30 -0.57 24.26
C ASP A 277 -9.31 0.92 23.87
N VAL A 278 -8.37 1.70 24.38
CA VAL A 278 -8.26 3.14 24.07
C VAL A 278 -7.90 3.42 22.61
N VAL A 279 -7.32 2.47 21.90
CA VAL A 279 -6.97 2.53 20.47
C VAL A 279 -7.84 1.63 19.60
N LYS A 280 -8.65 0.74 20.20
CA LYS A 280 -9.58 -0.11 19.48
C LYS A 280 -10.73 0.71 18.93
N VAL A 281 -11.01 0.57 17.63
CA VAL A 281 -12.07 1.29 16.95
C VAL A 281 -13.19 0.38 16.45
N TRP A 282 -12.89 -0.91 16.30
CA TRP A 282 -13.90 -1.92 15.94
C TRP A 282 -13.53 -3.28 16.48
N SER A 283 -14.50 -3.96 17.11
CA SER A 283 -14.30 -5.32 17.61
C SER A 283 -14.55 -6.34 16.50
N ILE A 284 -13.54 -7.15 16.19
CA ILE A 284 -13.59 -8.24 15.23
C ILE A 284 -13.03 -9.48 15.93
N ALA A 285 -13.83 -10.53 16.04
CA ALA A 285 -13.40 -11.76 16.72
C ALA A 285 -12.29 -12.48 15.93
N GLN A 286 -11.53 -13.30 16.62
CA GLN A 286 -10.63 -14.27 16.00
C GLN A 286 -11.41 -15.31 15.18
N ASN A 287 -10.73 -16.03 14.30
CA ASN A 287 -11.31 -17.08 13.44
C ASN A 287 -12.43 -16.58 12.50
N THR A 288 -12.40 -15.31 12.13
CA THR A 288 -13.35 -14.72 11.17
C THR A 288 -12.83 -14.65 9.73
N GLY A 289 -11.65 -15.20 9.47
CA GLY A 289 -10.99 -15.10 8.16
C GLY A 289 -10.34 -13.73 7.90
N MET A 290 -10.25 -12.88 8.92
CA MET A 290 -9.53 -11.61 8.82
C MET A 290 -8.05 -11.87 8.57
N VAL A 291 -7.48 -11.16 7.62
CA VAL A 291 -6.05 -11.19 7.31
C VAL A 291 -5.41 -9.89 7.78
N ASN A 292 -4.15 -9.98 8.17
CA ASN A 292 -3.36 -8.82 8.54
C ASN A 292 -2.92 -7.99 7.34
N GLN A 293 -2.64 -6.69 7.54
CA GLN A 293 -2.03 -5.79 6.54
C GLN A 293 -2.86 -5.67 5.25
N GLU A 294 -4.16 -5.47 5.38
CA GLU A 294 -5.05 -5.34 4.23
C GLU A 294 -4.80 -4.01 3.50
N GLY A 295 -5.49 -2.96 3.84
CA GLY A 295 -5.29 -1.67 3.21
C GLY A 295 -5.91 -0.53 4.01
N GLN A 296 -5.37 0.67 3.81
CA GLN A 296 -5.93 1.89 4.36
C GLN A 296 -5.72 3.07 3.41
N LEU A 297 -6.42 4.15 3.65
CA LEU A 297 -6.31 5.39 2.92
C LEU A 297 -6.86 6.54 3.77
N ILE A 298 -6.14 7.68 3.81
CA ILE A 298 -6.73 8.96 4.18
C ILE A 298 -7.12 9.73 2.92
N ASP A 299 -8.36 10.17 2.83
CA ASP A 299 -8.85 10.93 1.68
C ASP A 299 -8.62 12.45 1.86
N SER A 300 -8.76 13.22 0.78
CA SER A 300 -8.50 14.67 0.80
C SER A 300 -9.48 15.47 1.67
N LYS A 301 -10.57 14.86 2.12
CA LYS A 301 -11.56 15.44 3.04
C LYS A 301 -11.30 15.08 4.50
N GLY A 302 -10.24 14.28 4.78
CA GLY A 302 -9.88 13.84 6.12
C GLY A 302 -10.71 12.67 6.65
N ARG A 303 -11.39 11.94 5.76
CA ARG A 303 -12.04 10.69 6.12
C ARG A 303 -11.04 9.56 5.99
N PHE A 304 -10.98 8.69 6.99
CA PHE A 304 -10.07 7.54 6.97
C PHE A 304 -10.82 6.28 6.57
N HIS A 305 -10.24 5.52 5.66
CA HIS A 305 -10.80 4.30 5.11
C HIS A 305 -9.87 3.14 5.43
N ALA A 306 -10.37 2.08 6.08
CA ALA A 306 -9.66 0.82 6.20
C ALA A 306 -10.40 -0.26 5.39
N LEU A 307 -9.67 -0.96 4.54
CA LEU A 307 -10.13 -2.14 3.82
C LEU A 307 -9.73 -3.36 4.63
N MET A 308 -10.73 -4.16 4.99
CA MET A 308 -10.53 -5.41 5.71
C MET A 308 -11.36 -6.51 5.03
N ARG A 309 -11.23 -7.71 5.50
CA ARG A 309 -12.15 -8.79 5.18
C ARG A 309 -12.59 -9.50 6.44
N GLY A 310 -13.75 -10.11 6.38
CA GLY A 310 -14.32 -10.84 7.51
C GLY A 310 -15.59 -11.58 7.12
N ASN A 311 -16.18 -12.27 8.08
CA ASN A 311 -17.40 -13.05 7.90
C ASN A 311 -18.59 -12.49 8.67
N SER A 312 -18.60 -11.21 8.93
CA SER A 312 -19.65 -10.57 9.74
C SER A 312 -21.08 -10.71 9.17
N SER A 313 -21.20 -11.01 7.88
CA SER A 313 -22.45 -11.30 7.18
C SER A 313 -22.81 -12.80 7.14
N GLY A 314 -22.00 -13.66 7.75
CA GLY A 314 -22.11 -15.13 7.63
C GLY A 314 -21.40 -15.71 6.40
N GLN A 315 -20.79 -14.85 5.56
CA GLN A 315 -19.96 -15.21 4.44
C GLN A 315 -18.71 -14.33 4.42
N GLN A 316 -17.62 -14.84 3.88
CA GLN A 316 -16.41 -14.02 3.68
C GLN A 316 -16.69 -12.92 2.66
N VAL A 317 -16.50 -11.68 3.08
CA VAL A 317 -16.67 -10.47 2.25
C VAL A 317 -15.57 -9.46 2.54
N TYR A 318 -15.35 -8.55 1.60
CA TYR A 318 -14.56 -7.37 1.90
C TYR A 318 -15.40 -6.37 2.71
N GLU A 319 -14.76 -5.75 3.68
CA GLU A 319 -15.37 -4.81 4.60
C GLU A 319 -14.64 -3.46 4.54
N HIS A 320 -15.40 -2.39 4.43
CA HIS A 320 -14.91 -1.02 4.45
C HIS A 320 -15.27 -0.37 5.79
N TYR A 321 -14.26 -0.05 6.58
CA TYR A 321 -14.38 0.72 7.80
C TYR A 321 -14.05 2.18 7.52
N LEU A 322 -15.04 3.05 7.71
CA LEU A 322 -14.97 4.47 7.43
C LEU A 322 -14.98 5.26 8.72
N ARG A 323 -13.95 6.06 8.96
CA ARG A 323 -13.92 7.08 10.00
C ARG A 323 -14.25 8.43 9.41
N SER A 324 -15.33 9.04 9.87
CA SER A 324 -15.69 10.42 9.55
C SER A 324 -14.76 11.42 10.25
N THR A 325 -14.78 12.67 9.78
CA THR A 325 -13.93 13.75 10.33
C THR A 325 -14.22 14.07 11.79
N ASP A 326 -15.44 13.78 12.27
CA ASP A 326 -15.84 13.90 13.68
C ASP A 326 -15.35 12.76 14.57
N GLY A 327 -14.69 11.74 13.99
CA GLY A 327 -14.19 10.57 14.70
C GLY A 327 -15.14 9.39 14.78
N THR A 328 -16.34 9.49 14.21
CA THR A 328 -17.31 8.40 14.16
C THR A 328 -16.88 7.33 13.16
N TRP A 329 -17.05 6.06 13.54
CA TRP A 329 -16.74 4.90 12.70
C TRP A 329 -18.02 4.19 12.25
N VAL A 330 -18.04 3.82 10.96
CA VAL A 330 -19.08 2.95 10.39
C VAL A 330 -18.44 1.84 9.59
N ARG A 331 -19.13 0.68 9.50
CA ARG A 331 -18.73 -0.43 8.64
C ARG A 331 -19.71 -0.58 7.49
N ASN A 332 -19.20 -0.65 6.27
CA ASN A 332 -19.95 -0.97 5.07
C ASN A 332 -19.44 -2.30 4.49
N LEU A 333 -20.32 -3.11 3.93
CA LEU A 333 -19.91 -4.31 3.20
C LEU A 333 -19.59 -3.94 1.75
N ILE A 334 -18.52 -4.52 1.21
CA ILE A 334 -18.21 -4.47 -0.22
C ILE A 334 -18.61 -5.83 -0.78
N ASN A 335 -19.89 -5.95 -1.13
CA ASN A 335 -20.46 -7.18 -1.69
C ASN A 335 -21.26 -6.86 -2.96
N PRO A 336 -20.58 -6.60 -4.10
CA PRO A 336 -21.25 -6.29 -5.36
C PRO A 336 -21.93 -7.51 -6.00
N GLY A 337 -21.73 -8.71 -5.46
CA GLY A 337 -22.37 -9.95 -5.93
C GLY A 337 -21.68 -10.63 -7.11
N ASP A 338 -20.63 -10.05 -7.65
CA ASP A 338 -19.89 -10.54 -8.82
C ASP A 338 -18.40 -10.82 -8.57
N ILE A 339 -17.96 -10.82 -7.31
CA ILE A 339 -16.62 -11.22 -6.89
C ILE A 339 -16.69 -12.48 -6.05
N SER A 340 -15.71 -13.38 -6.24
CA SER A 340 -15.59 -14.58 -5.40
C SER A 340 -15.35 -14.17 -3.94
N PRO A 341 -15.99 -14.84 -2.97
CA PRO A 341 -15.69 -14.61 -1.58
C PRO A 341 -14.20 -14.81 -1.31
N PRO A 342 -13.53 -13.85 -0.63
CA PRO A 342 -12.15 -14.04 -0.25
C PRO A 342 -12.03 -15.17 0.78
N ASP A 343 -11.02 -16.01 0.66
CA ASP A 343 -10.69 -16.98 1.69
C ASP A 343 -9.58 -16.46 2.62
N LEU A 344 -9.22 -17.23 3.64
CA LEU A 344 -8.21 -16.85 4.64
C LEU A 344 -6.83 -16.52 4.03
N TYR A 345 -6.51 -17.12 2.89
CA TYR A 345 -5.23 -16.95 2.21
C TYR A 345 -5.35 -16.15 0.91
N ALA A 346 -6.51 -15.58 0.63
CA ALA A 346 -6.71 -14.77 -0.57
C ALA A 346 -5.82 -13.52 -0.52
N PRO A 347 -5.37 -13.01 -1.67
CA PRO A 347 -4.62 -11.77 -1.72
C PRO A 347 -5.42 -10.59 -1.17
N ARG A 348 -4.68 -9.63 -0.66
CA ARG A 348 -5.20 -8.38 -0.08
C ARG A 348 -5.56 -7.38 -1.16
N GLY A 349 -6.58 -6.57 -0.89
CA GLY A 349 -6.96 -5.45 -1.74
C GLY A 349 -6.32 -4.12 -1.32
N LYS A 350 -6.61 -3.07 -2.10
CA LYS A 350 -6.22 -1.69 -1.80
C LYS A 350 -7.37 -0.73 -2.06
N PHE A 351 -7.37 0.40 -1.32
CA PHE A 351 -8.19 1.56 -1.65
C PHE A 351 -7.37 2.63 -2.35
N ALA A 352 -8.00 3.30 -3.31
CA ALA A 352 -7.48 4.51 -3.95
C ALA A 352 -8.59 5.57 -4.01
N ALA A 353 -8.25 6.86 -4.00
CA ALA A 353 -9.20 7.95 -4.11
C ALA A 353 -8.74 9.00 -5.12
N ASP A 354 -9.69 9.64 -5.81
CA ASP A 354 -9.43 10.80 -6.64
C ASP A 354 -9.01 12.02 -5.81
N ALA A 355 -8.50 13.04 -6.46
CA ALA A 355 -7.98 14.24 -5.80
C ALA A 355 -9.03 14.93 -4.91
N ASP A 356 -10.28 14.98 -5.35
CA ASP A 356 -11.40 15.60 -4.65
C ASP A 356 -12.10 14.66 -3.66
N SER A 357 -11.71 13.38 -3.63
CA SER A 357 -12.32 12.32 -2.82
C SER A 357 -13.84 12.20 -3.01
N ARG A 358 -14.27 12.40 -4.25
CA ARG A 358 -15.64 12.11 -4.69
C ARG A 358 -15.83 10.63 -4.93
N TYR A 359 -14.76 9.96 -5.40
CA TYR A 359 -14.73 8.55 -5.76
C TYR A 359 -13.73 7.81 -4.89
N LEU A 360 -14.15 6.66 -4.39
CA LEU A 360 -13.29 5.68 -3.74
C LEU A 360 -13.24 4.44 -4.63
N PHE A 361 -12.05 4.03 -4.99
CA PHE A 361 -11.81 2.83 -5.79
C PHE A 361 -11.36 1.70 -4.86
N ALA A 362 -11.95 0.52 -5.03
CA ALA A 362 -11.51 -0.71 -4.36
C ALA A 362 -10.88 -1.65 -5.39
N LEU A 363 -9.59 -1.90 -5.24
CA LEU A 363 -8.80 -2.81 -6.08
C LEU A 363 -8.81 -4.17 -5.39
N LEU A 364 -9.67 -5.08 -5.82
CA LEU A 364 -9.96 -6.34 -5.14
C LEU A 364 -9.52 -7.53 -5.98
N PRO A 365 -8.54 -8.34 -5.52
CA PRO A 365 -8.16 -9.58 -6.18
C PRO A 365 -9.28 -10.62 -6.13
N ASP A 366 -9.53 -11.27 -7.26
CA ASP A 366 -10.42 -12.42 -7.43
C ASP A 366 -9.58 -13.60 -7.91
N LEU A 367 -8.98 -14.34 -6.98
CA LEU A 367 -8.04 -15.42 -7.30
C LEU A 367 -8.67 -16.59 -8.06
N PRO A 368 -9.88 -17.09 -7.71
CA PRO A 368 -10.51 -18.14 -8.47
C PRO A 368 -10.70 -17.79 -9.95
N ALA A 369 -10.94 -16.51 -10.25
CA ALA A 369 -11.09 -16.00 -11.59
C ALA A 369 -9.78 -15.53 -12.23
N LEU A 370 -8.65 -15.51 -11.50
CA LEU A 370 -7.39 -14.89 -11.90
C LEU A 370 -7.60 -13.44 -12.40
N GLN A 371 -8.30 -12.64 -11.62
CA GLN A 371 -8.66 -11.28 -11.98
C GLN A 371 -8.33 -10.30 -10.86
N LEU A 372 -7.99 -9.08 -11.24
CA LEU A 372 -8.09 -7.93 -10.37
C LEU A 372 -9.35 -7.15 -10.79
N ARG A 373 -10.31 -7.03 -9.88
CA ARG A 373 -11.54 -6.26 -10.09
C ARG A 373 -11.41 -4.90 -9.44
N ILE A 374 -11.67 -3.85 -10.20
CA ILE A 374 -11.62 -2.47 -9.73
C ILE A 374 -13.06 -1.97 -9.65
N TYR A 375 -13.51 -1.75 -8.42
CA TYR A 375 -14.81 -1.17 -8.12
C TYR A 375 -14.67 0.30 -7.80
N VAL A 376 -15.75 1.05 -7.98
CA VAL A 376 -15.85 2.44 -7.58
C VAL A 376 -17.13 2.67 -6.78
N SER A 377 -17.02 3.53 -5.78
CA SER A 377 -18.14 4.01 -4.99
C SER A 377 -18.03 5.52 -4.79
N THR A 378 -19.16 6.18 -4.50
CA THR A 378 -19.21 7.64 -4.41
C THR A 378 -19.35 8.13 -2.98
N SER A 379 -18.83 9.35 -2.73
CA SER A 379 -19.03 10.02 -1.44
C SER A 379 -20.51 10.36 -1.19
N ASP A 380 -21.26 10.69 -2.24
CA ASP A 380 -22.70 10.96 -2.15
C ASP A 380 -23.50 9.70 -1.79
N GLY A 381 -23.05 8.53 -2.28
CA GLY A 381 -23.54 7.22 -1.88
C GLY A 381 -23.02 6.73 -0.53
N GLN A 382 -22.28 7.59 0.22
CA GLN A 382 -21.65 7.22 1.51
C GLN A 382 -20.75 5.99 1.39
N PHE A 383 -20.16 5.80 0.21
CA PHE A 383 -19.30 4.65 -0.12
C PHE A 383 -19.98 3.28 0.09
N LYS A 384 -21.27 3.19 -0.28
CA LYS A 384 -22.08 1.96 -0.22
C LYS A 384 -22.54 1.47 -1.58
N ASP A 385 -22.41 2.31 -2.62
CA ASP A 385 -22.92 2.12 -3.99
C ASP A 385 -21.87 1.51 -4.93
N TRP A 386 -21.15 0.49 -4.47
CA TRP A 386 -20.07 -0.15 -5.20
C TRP A 386 -20.51 -0.68 -6.57
N LYS A 387 -19.80 -0.29 -7.61
CA LYS A 387 -20.02 -0.73 -9.00
C LYS A 387 -18.70 -1.12 -9.64
N LEU A 388 -18.72 -2.19 -10.43
CA LEU A 388 -17.55 -2.60 -11.20
C LEU A 388 -17.21 -1.53 -12.23
N LEU A 389 -15.97 -1.05 -12.19
CA LEU A 389 -15.41 -0.09 -13.16
C LEU A 389 -14.67 -0.82 -14.28
N THR A 390 -13.80 -1.78 -13.93
CA THR A 390 -13.03 -2.56 -14.90
C THR A 390 -12.45 -3.83 -14.27
N VAL A 391 -11.90 -4.70 -15.12
CA VAL A 391 -11.25 -5.95 -14.74
C VAL A 391 -9.90 -6.05 -15.45
N VAL A 392 -8.85 -6.36 -14.70
CA VAL A 392 -7.57 -6.81 -15.25
C VAL A 392 -7.57 -8.34 -15.23
N SER A 393 -7.57 -8.96 -16.42
CA SER A 393 -7.54 -10.41 -16.56
C SER A 393 -6.15 -10.97 -16.35
N ASN A 394 -6.07 -12.23 -15.94
CA ASN A 394 -4.83 -12.96 -15.66
C ASN A 394 -3.96 -12.27 -14.59
N ALA A 395 -4.59 -11.67 -13.56
CA ALA A 395 -3.92 -11.07 -12.40
C ALA A 395 -3.95 -12.05 -11.21
N SER A 396 -2.81 -12.33 -10.61
CA SER A 396 -2.66 -13.30 -9.51
C SER A 396 -1.86 -12.77 -8.34
N SER A 397 -1.87 -11.46 -8.11
CA SER A 397 -1.15 -10.80 -7.01
C SER A 397 -2.04 -9.83 -6.26
N GLU A 398 -1.51 -9.33 -5.16
CA GLU A 398 -2.07 -8.18 -4.48
C GLU A 398 -1.74 -6.91 -5.28
N PRO A 399 -2.72 -6.03 -5.56
CA PRO A 399 -2.50 -4.84 -6.36
C PRO A 399 -1.72 -3.80 -5.58
N LEU A 400 -0.87 -3.07 -6.29
CA LEU A 400 -0.24 -1.84 -5.83
C LEU A 400 -0.53 -0.76 -6.87
N PHE A 401 -0.51 0.51 -6.49
CA PHE A 401 -0.89 1.58 -7.40
C PHE A 401 -0.16 2.88 -7.08
N ASP A 402 -0.15 3.78 -8.05
CA ASP A 402 0.47 5.10 -7.95
C ASP A 402 -0.58 6.13 -7.50
N GLN A 403 -0.65 6.38 -6.20
CA GLN A 403 -1.58 7.34 -5.62
C GLN A 403 -1.36 8.77 -6.13
N LYS A 404 -0.11 9.16 -6.34
CA LYS A 404 0.22 10.50 -6.80
C LYS A 404 -0.26 10.74 -8.23
N ARG A 405 -0.06 9.77 -9.11
CA ARG A 405 -0.50 9.86 -10.51
C ARG A 405 -2.03 9.92 -10.63
N LEU A 406 -2.73 9.17 -9.77
CA LEU A 406 -4.19 9.26 -9.72
C LEU A 406 -4.65 10.65 -9.30
N LYS A 407 -4.06 11.22 -8.25
CA LYS A 407 -4.42 12.56 -7.75
C LYS A 407 -4.06 13.67 -8.73
N ASP A 408 -2.86 13.62 -9.32
CA ASP A 408 -2.33 14.73 -10.12
C ASP A 408 -2.81 14.69 -11.58
N GLN A 409 -3.08 13.51 -12.13
CA GLN A 409 -3.31 13.31 -13.57
C GLN A 409 -4.63 12.60 -13.89
N GLY A 410 -5.38 12.12 -12.87
CA GLY A 410 -6.58 11.32 -13.09
C GLY A 410 -6.27 9.95 -13.74
N ILE A 411 -5.06 9.43 -13.56
CA ILE A 411 -4.65 8.14 -14.10
C ILE A 411 -4.45 7.15 -12.96
N LEU A 412 -5.29 6.13 -12.90
CA LEU A 412 -5.10 5.01 -12.00
C LEU A 412 -4.06 4.06 -12.62
N SER A 413 -2.79 4.19 -12.17
CA SER A 413 -1.69 3.29 -12.55
C SER A 413 -1.60 2.16 -11.55
N VAL A 414 -1.74 0.91 -12.02
CA VAL A 414 -1.78 -0.29 -11.18
C VAL A 414 -0.64 -1.23 -11.55
N PHE A 415 0.11 -1.65 -10.55
CA PHE A 415 1.13 -2.70 -10.66
C PHE A 415 0.49 -4.05 -10.34
N VAL A 416 0.64 -5.01 -11.24
CA VAL A 416 0.11 -6.36 -11.10
C VAL A 416 1.12 -7.41 -11.55
N ARG A 417 1.00 -8.59 -10.98
CA ARG A 417 1.69 -9.81 -11.42
C ARG A 417 0.68 -10.73 -12.08
N GLN A 418 1.01 -11.26 -13.24
CA GLN A 418 0.18 -12.23 -13.93
C GLN A 418 0.12 -13.58 -13.20
N GLY A 419 -0.91 -14.36 -13.48
CA GLY A 419 -0.97 -15.78 -13.22
C GLY A 419 -0.20 -16.59 -14.28
N GLY A 420 -0.09 -17.91 -14.04
CA GLY A 420 0.51 -18.85 -14.99
C GLY A 420 1.96 -19.21 -14.65
N PRO A 421 2.59 -20.06 -15.50
CA PRO A 421 3.93 -20.59 -15.26
C PRO A 421 5.02 -19.58 -15.65
N PHE A 422 6.21 -19.74 -15.07
CA PHE A 422 7.44 -19.11 -15.58
C PHE A 422 7.85 -19.81 -16.90
N PRO A 423 8.37 -19.10 -17.93
CA PRO A 423 8.70 -17.66 -17.96
C PRO A 423 7.59 -16.77 -18.56
N ASP A 424 6.40 -17.31 -18.79
CA ASP A 424 5.32 -16.58 -19.47
C ASP A 424 4.67 -15.52 -18.57
N ARG A 425 4.75 -15.73 -17.25
CA ARG A 425 4.19 -14.83 -16.24
C ARG A 425 4.97 -13.52 -16.18
N LYS A 426 4.26 -12.39 -16.37
CA LYS A 426 4.82 -11.05 -16.42
C LYS A 426 4.47 -10.23 -15.18
N VAL A 427 5.32 -9.27 -14.88
CA VAL A 427 5.02 -8.12 -14.05
C VAL A 427 4.58 -6.99 -14.97
N GLN A 428 3.45 -6.36 -14.65
CA GLN A 428 2.79 -5.39 -15.52
C GLN A 428 2.46 -4.09 -14.79
N VAL A 429 2.43 -3.00 -15.54
CA VAL A 429 1.82 -1.73 -15.13
C VAL A 429 0.68 -1.43 -16.08
N TRP A 430 -0.50 -1.17 -15.51
CA TRP A 430 -1.72 -0.78 -16.21
C TRP A 430 -2.07 0.66 -15.91
N ASP A 431 -2.32 1.46 -16.93
CA ASP A 431 -2.79 2.84 -16.79
C ASP A 431 -4.24 2.94 -17.27
N PHE A 432 -5.12 3.36 -16.37
CA PHE A 432 -6.51 3.67 -16.67
C PHE A 432 -6.69 5.19 -16.58
N GLN A 433 -6.84 5.85 -17.73
CA GLN A 433 -7.18 7.27 -17.77
C GLN A 433 -8.65 7.45 -17.40
N LEU A 434 -8.90 8.20 -16.35
CA LEU A 434 -10.25 8.43 -15.83
C LEU A 434 -10.78 9.79 -16.26
N GLU A 435 -12.06 9.84 -16.62
CA GLU A 435 -12.90 11.03 -16.64
C GLU A 435 -13.72 11.00 -15.34
N LEU A 436 -13.45 11.98 -14.44
CA LEU A 436 -13.96 12.04 -13.06
C LEU A 436 -15.05 13.09 -12.90
#